data_97eabe8bf40ba38b8eeb7eeba337ba0f
#
_entry.id   97eabe8bf40ba38b8eeb7eeba337ba0f
#
_cell.length_a   1.000
_cell.length_b   1.000
_cell.length_c   1.000
_cell.angle_alpha   90.00
_cell.angle_beta   90.00
_cell.angle_gamma   90.00
#
_symmetry.space_group_name_H-M   'P 1'
#
loop_
_entity.id
_entity.type
_entity.pdbx_description
1 polymer ?
#
loop_
_entity_poly.entity_id
_entity_poly.type
_entity_poly.pdbx_seq_one_letter_code
_entity_poly.pdbx_strand_id
1 'polypeptide(L)'
;KVLVLDLPARDLLAPLLRVSELRKHGVTLHLMLDSERQNIPDVPAIYLCEASAANVKRIAQDAQLGVYESLYVNFIGDLGPASMDALAGALVEADCVSRVARVHDQMPQYLALEERFFTLGMPRAYVSLNHPRSDEGTIQAAVDTVVSGLLSVLSTAGVVPIIRCPRGGAAQAVAQALDTKLREQLSQRGNAFEREGGAQGFQRPLLILFDRNFDLVAQVQHAWSYHALVHDCLGLKLNRITLPDAESQKGKSYDVGVDDFFWEENGNSQFPKVAEEVEIQLGRYKKALEAVNRSATGQADVEEADALQANTKTLMDAVSSLPELAERKKVIDKHTNIGTALLGSIKDRQLDRLCSLEEELLMGKADKAALLRDLSLG
;
A
#
# COMPACT_ATOMS: atom_id res chain seq x y z
N LYS A 1 -22.73 2.84 -10.07
CA LYS A 1 -22.73 2.21 -8.74
C LYS A 1 -22.10 3.14 -7.73
N VAL A 2 -22.61 3.10 -6.48
CA VAL A 2 -21.98 3.79 -5.34
C VAL A 2 -21.08 2.80 -4.61
N LEU A 3 -19.87 3.20 -4.24
CA LEU A 3 -18.96 2.44 -3.38
C LEU A 3 -18.96 3.06 -1.98
N VAL A 4 -19.31 2.28 -0.96
CA VAL A 4 -19.35 2.71 0.43
C VAL A 4 -18.27 1.99 1.20
N LEU A 5 -17.38 2.75 1.82
CA LEU A 5 -16.17 2.26 2.48
C LEU A 5 -16.13 2.71 3.94
N ASP A 6 -15.61 1.87 4.80
CA ASP A 6 -15.09 2.32 6.09
C ASP A 6 -13.61 2.72 5.97
N LEU A 7 -13.00 3.16 7.05
CA LEU A 7 -11.62 3.63 7.06
C LEU A 7 -10.62 2.51 6.70
N PRO A 8 -10.71 1.28 7.26
CA PRO A 8 -9.85 0.17 6.88
C PRO A 8 -9.96 -0.24 5.41
N ALA A 9 -11.18 -0.32 4.87
CA ALA A 9 -11.40 -0.65 3.46
C ALA A 9 -10.86 0.43 2.51
N ARG A 10 -11.01 1.71 2.88
CA ARG A 10 -10.42 2.82 2.15
C ARG A 10 -8.89 2.71 2.11
N ASP A 11 -8.26 2.44 3.25
CA ASP A 11 -6.81 2.34 3.37
C ASP A 11 -6.27 1.11 2.62
N LEU A 12 -7.06 0.04 2.52
CA LEU A 12 -6.76 -1.15 1.72
C LEU A 12 -6.78 -0.85 0.22
N LEU A 13 -7.76 -0.08 -0.25
CA LEU A 13 -7.89 0.22 -1.68
C LEU A 13 -6.98 1.37 -2.15
N ALA A 14 -6.62 2.30 -1.26
CA ALA A 14 -5.89 3.51 -1.62
C ALA A 14 -4.55 3.27 -2.35
N PRO A 15 -3.72 2.29 -1.97
CA PRO A 15 -2.49 1.98 -2.69
C PRO A 15 -2.72 1.27 -4.04
N LEU A 16 -3.87 0.60 -4.21
CA LEU A 16 -4.12 -0.31 -5.33
C LEU A 16 -4.91 0.32 -6.47
N LEU A 17 -5.87 1.19 -6.16
CA LEU A 17 -6.84 1.69 -7.13
C LEU A 17 -6.96 3.21 -7.13
N ARG A 18 -6.82 3.79 -8.31
CA ARG A 18 -7.12 5.21 -8.54
C ARG A 18 -8.61 5.41 -8.81
N VAL A 19 -9.11 6.60 -8.49
CA VAL A 19 -10.51 6.98 -8.77
C VAL A 19 -10.88 6.82 -10.25
N SER A 20 -9.91 7.05 -11.16
CA SER A 20 -10.10 6.84 -12.61
C SER A 20 -10.38 5.37 -12.97
N GLU A 21 -9.78 4.43 -12.25
CA GLU A 21 -9.97 3.00 -12.44
C GLU A 21 -11.33 2.55 -11.88
N LEU A 22 -11.70 3.04 -10.70
CA LEU A 22 -13.03 2.81 -10.15
C LEU A 22 -14.13 3.24 -11.13
N ARG A 23 -13.94 4.39 -11.80
CA ARG A 23 -14.87 4.88 -12.84
C ARG A 23 -14.96 3.94 -14.05
N LYS A 24 -13.84 3.36 -14.50
CA LYS A 24 -13.84 2.35 -15.59
C LYS A 24 -14.69 1.13 -15.24
N HIS A 25 -14.76 0.77 -13.96
CA HIS A 25 -15.60 -0.32 -13.46
C HIS A 25 -17.03 0.09 -13.08
N GLY A 26 -17.44 1.31 -13.45
CA GLY A 26 -18.80 1.82 -13.26
C GLY A 26 -19.07 2.32 -11.85
N VAL A 27 -18.05 2.56 -11.03
CA VAL A 27 -18.17 3.26 -9.74
C VAL A 27 -18.09 4.75 -10.00
N THR A 28 -19.21 5.44 -9.87
CA THR A 28 -19.31 6.88 -10.14
C THR A 28 -19.12 7.73 -8.89
N LEU A 29 -19.44 7.17 -7.73
CA LEU A 29 -19.37 7.85 -6.43
C LEU A 29 -18.76 6.91 -5.39
N HIS A 30 -17.91 7.44 -4.52
CA HIS A 30 -17.38 6.75 -3.36
C HIS A 30 -17.64 7.58 -2.10
N LEU A 31 -18.13 6.94 -1.04
CA LEU A 31 -18.60 7.56 0.19
C LEU A 31 -18.05 6.81 1.41
N MET A 32 -17.91 7.53 2.53
CA MET A 32 -17.56 6.90 3.79
C MET A 32 -18.83 6.38 4.48
N LEU A 33 -18.71 5.21 5.11
CA LEU A 33 -19.82 4.52 5.78
C LEU A 33 -20.34 5.31 6.99
N ASP A 34 -19.45 5.98 7.70
CA ASP A 34 -19.72 6.80 8.89
C ASP A 34 -20.18 8.22 8.58
N SER A 35 -20.12 8.66 7.32
CA SER A 35 -20.55 10.00 6.91
C SER A 35 -22.07 10.11 6.75
N GLU A 36 -22.59 11.34 6.79
CA GLU A 36 -23.94 11.63 6.32
C GLU A 36 -24.00 11.49 4.80
N ARG A 37 -24.99 10.74 4.31
CA ARG A 37 -25.13 10.41 2.90
C ARG A 37 -26.53 10.77 2.41
N GLN A 38 -26.59 11.28 1.19
CA GLN A 38 -27.86 11.53 0.50
C GLN A 38 -28.46 10.22 0.01
N ASN A 39 -29.80 10.14 0.01
CA ASN A 39 -30.50 9.01 -0.56
C ASN A 39 -30.38 8.99 -2.09
N ILE A 40 -29.98 7.85 -2.66
CA ILE A 40 -29.86 7.62 -4.09
C ILE A 40 -30.56 6.30 -4.42
N PRO A 41 -31.91 6.27 -4.36
CA PRO A 41 -32.69 5.03 -4.37
C PRO A 41 -32.64 4.26 -5.69
N ASP A 42 -32.21 4.89 -6.79
CA ASP A 42 -32.18 4.30 -8.13
C ASP A 42 -30.79 3.73 -8.50
N VAL A 43 -29.86 3.65 -7.56
CA VAL A 43 -28.49 3.20 -7.84
C VAL A 43 -28.07 2.13 -6.84
N PRO A 44 -27.51 0.98 -7.30
CA PRO A 44 -26.97 -0.05 -6.41
C PRO A 44 -25.71 0.40 -5.69
N ALA A 45 -25.58 0.01 -4.41
CA ALA A 45 -24.41 0.28 -3.59
C ALA A 45 -23.58 -0.98 -3.35
N ILE A 46 -22.25 -0.83 -3.42
CA ILE A 46 -21.27 -1.84 -3.04
C ILE A 46 -20.66 -1.37 -1.72
N TYR A 47 -20.85 -2.13 -0.67
CA TYR A 47 -20.20 -1.92 0.62
C TYR A 47 -18.91 -2.76 0.66
N LEU A 48 -17.82 -2.16 1.12
CA LEU A 48 -16.61 -2.86 1.50
C LEU A 48 -16.18 -2.32 2.85
N CYS A 49 -16.25 -3.14 3.90
CA CYS A 49 -16.02 -2.71 5.27
C CYS A 49 -15.67 -3.88 6.20
N GLU A 50 -15.21 -3.57 7.41
CA GLU A 50 -15.05 -4.56 8.47
C GLU A 50 -16.40 -5.06 8.99
N ALA A 51 -16.43 -6.33 9.46
CA ALA A 51 -17.59 -6.97 10.06
C ALA A 51 -17.82 -6.50 11.52
N SER A 52 -17.73 -5.20 11.79
CA SER A 52 -17.98 -4.65 13.11
C SER A 52 -19.48 -4.50 13.38
N ALA A 53 -19.89 -4.59 14.65
CA ALA A 53 -21.29 -4.39 15.04
C ALA A 53 -21.83 -3.01 14.62
N ALA A 54 -20.98 -1.98 14.62
CA ALA A 54 -21.34 -0.63 14.17
C ALA A 54 -21.63 -0.60 12.66
N ASN A 55 -20.77 -1.23 11.85
CA ASN A 55 -20.94 -1.31 10.40
C ASN A 55 -22.17 -2.14 10.03
N VAL A 56 -22.37 -3.29 10.66
CA VAL A 56 -23.57 -4.15 10.48
C VAL A 56 -24.84 -3.37 10.75
N LYS A 57 -24.89 -2.66 11.89
CA LYS A 57 -26.04 -1.81 12.23
C LYS A 57 -26.27 -0.70 11.21
N ARG A 58 -25.20 -0.05 10.70
CA ARG A 58 -25.32 1.01 9.72
C ARG A 58 -25.83 0.50 8.37
N ILE A 59 -25.36 -0.67 7.92
CA ILE A 59 -25.83 -1.32 6.70
C ILE A 59 -27.32 -1.67 6.81
N ALA A 60 -27.77 -2.23 7.94
CA ALA A 60 -29.17 -2.53 8.19
C ALA A 60 -30.04 -1.25 8.17
N GLN A 61 -29.57 -0.14 8.76
CA GLN A 61 -30.25 1.16 8.71
C GLN A 61 -30.36 1.69 7.28
N ASP A 62 -29.32 1.61 6.47
CA ASP A 62 -29.36 2.03 5.07
C ASP A 62 -30.34 1.20 4.24
N ALA A 63 -30.43 -0.11 4.51
CA ALA A 63 -31.41 -0.99 3.90
C ALA A 63 -32.84 -0.61 4.30
N GLN A 64 -33.07 -0.36 5.58
CA GLN A 64 -34.38 0.04 6.11
C GLN A 64 -34.85 1.37 5.51
N LEU A 65 -33.97 2.36 5.46
CA LEU A 65 -34.27 3.70 4.92
C LEU A 65 -34.39 3.72 3.38
N GLY A 66 -33.96 2.64 2.70
CA GLY A 66 -33.98 2.59 1.24
C GLY A 66 -33.03 3.58 0.59
N VAL A 67 -31.87 3.80 1.21
CA VAL A 67 -30.85 4.77 0.72
C VAL A 67 -30.40 4.47 -0.70
N TYR A 68 -30.36 3.18 -1.07
CA TYR A 68 -29.93 2.68 -2.38
C TYR A 68 -30.93 1.64 -2.93
N GLU A 69 -30.86 1.38 -4.24
CA GLU A 69 -31.68 0.38 -4.92
C GLU A 69 -31.47 -1.03 -4.34
N SER A 70 -30.21 -1.46 -4.27
CA SER A 70 -29.79 -2.76 -3.77
C SER A 70 -28.39 -2.70 -3.15
N LEU A 71 -28.14 -3.55 -2.16
CA LEU A 71 -26.90 -3.56 -1.39
C LEU A 71 -26.10 -4.83 -1.72
N TYR A 72 -24.85 -4.64 -2.12
CA TYR A 72 -23.84 -5.70 -2.28
C TYR A 72 -22.83 -5.52 -1.16
N VAL A 73 -22.91 -6.36 -0.14
CA VAL A 73 -22.10 -6.21 1.07
C VAL A 73 -20.89 -7.14 0.97
N ASN A 74 -19.69 -6.56 1.09
CA ASN A 74 -18.43 -7.27 1.10
C ASN A 74 -17.69 -6.93 2.39
N PHE A 75 -17.36 -7.94 3.18
CA PHE A 75 -16.58 -7.77 4.39
C PHE A 75 -15.11 -8.07 4.15
N ILE A 76 -14.22 -7.26 4.71
CA ILE A 76 -12.76 -7.43 4.60
C ILE A 76 -12.19 -8.43 5.62
N GLY A 77 -13.04 -9.15 6.32
CA GLY A 77 -12.67 -10.21 7.26
C GLY A 77 -13.73 -11.28 7.28
N ASP A 78 -13.52 -12.26 8.14
CA ASP A 78 -14.52 -13.29 8.43
C ASP A 78 -15.69 -12.63 9.17
N LEU A 79 -16.88 -12.68 8.58
CA LEU A 79 -18.09 -12.14 9.21
C LEU A 79 -18.45 -12.90 10.49
N GLY A 80 -18.15 -14.19 10.51
CA GLY A 80 -18.52 -15.07 11.60
C GLY A 80 -20.04 -15.27 11.78
N PRO A 81 -20.47 -16.36 12.41
CA PRO A 81 -21.89 -16.66 12.59
C PRO A 81 -22.65 -15.57 13.37
N ALA A 82 -22.08 -15.07 14.46
CA ALA A 82 -22.75 -14.07 15.31
C ALA A 82 -23.02 -12.75 14.59
N SER A 83 -22.09 -12.27 13.77
CA SER A 83 -22.27 -11.03 12.98
C SER A 83 -23.23 -11.27 11.82
N MET A 84 -23.23 -12.44 11.22
CA MET A 84 -24.19 -12.82 10.19
C MET A 84 -25.62 -12.88 10.76
N ASP A 85 -25.80 -13.51 11.92
CA ASP A 85 -27.09 -13.59 12.60
C ASP A 85 -27.59 -12.18 13.00
N ALA A 86 -26.71 -11.32 13.48
CA ALA A 86 -27.05 -9.93 13.82
C ALA A 86 -27.48 -9.13 12.58
N LEU A 87 -26.79 -9.28 11.44
CA LEU A 87 -27.19 -8.62 10.19
C LEU A 87 -28.53 -9.16 9.70
N ALA A 88 -28.69 -10.49 9.63
CA ALA A 88 -29.91 -11.14 9.18
C ALA A 88 -31.11 -10.77 10.08
N GLY A 89 -30.93 -10.82 11.41
CA GLY A 89 -31.95 -10.43 12.38
C GLY A 89 -32.42 -8.99 12.19
N ALA A 90 -31.48 -8.04 12.08
CA ALA A 90 -31.81 -6.64 11.86
C ALA A 90 -32.55 -6.38 10.53
N LEU A 91 -32.18 -7.11 9.46
CA LEU A 91 -32.86 -7.01 8.16
C LEU A 91 -34.27 -7.63 8.18
N VAL A 92 -34.45 -8.73 8.90
CA VAL A 92 -35.77 -9.37 9.07
C VAL A 92 -36.69 -8.50 9.91
N GLU A 93 -36.24 -7.98 11.05
CA GLU A 93 -37.01 -7.08 11.90
C GLU A 93 -37.49 -5.81 11.16
N ALA A 94 -36.66 -5.30 10.25
CA ALA A 94 -36.98 -4.12 9.45
C ALA A 94 -37.71 -4.43 8.13
N ASP A 95 -38.06 -5.70 7.85
CA ASP A 95 -38.69 -6.17 6.59
C ASP A 95 -37.99 -5.68 5.32
N CYS A 96 -36.64 -5.67 5.34
CA CYS A 96 -35.82 -5.14 4.24
C CYS A 96 -34.79 -6.12 3.67
N VAL A 97 -34.94 -7.43 3.93
CA VAL A 97 -34.05 -8.49 3.43
C VAL A 97 -33.90 -8.45 1.91
N SER A 98 -34.99 -8.17 1.18
CA SER A 98 -34.97 -8.11 -0.29
C SER A 98 -34.07 -7.04 -0.89
N ARG A 99 -33.65 -6.05 -0.10
CA ARG A 99 -32.73 -5.00 -0.54
C ARG A 99 -31.27 -5.43 -0.54
N VAL A 100 -30.92 -6.49 0.22
CA VAL A 100 -29.56 -7.03 0.23
C VAL A 100 -29.46 -8.10 -0.85
N ALA A 101 -28.78 -7.76 -1.93
CA ALA A 101 -28.60 -8.65 -3.06
C ALA A 101 -27.58 -9.77 -2.79
N ARG A 102 -26.47 -9.45 -2.13
CA ARG A 102 -25.39 -10.42 -1.81
C ARG A 102 -24.61 -9.98 -0.59
N VAL A 103 -24.11 -10.97 0.14
CA VAL A 103 -23.14 -10.80 1.24
C VAL A 103 -21.96 -11.73 0.96
N HIS A 104 -20.74 -11.20 1.05
CA HIS A 104 -19.50 -11.95 0.81
C HIS A 104 -18.43 -11.58 1.83
N ASP A 105 -17.67 -12.59 2.25
CA ASP A 105 -16.38 -12.41 2.93
C ASP A 105 -15.30 -12.37 1.87
N GLN A 106 -14.61 -11.23 1.74
CA GLN A 106 -13.54 -11.07 0.76
C GLN A 106 -12.15 -11.37 1.33
N MET A 107 -12.02 -11.29 2.66
CA MET A 107 -10.82 -11.60 3.44
C MET A 107 -9.51 -10.87 3.04
N PRO A 108 -9.49 -9.67 2.44
CA PRO A 108 -8.25 -8.96 2.10
C PRO A 108 -7.71 -8.21 3.32
N GLN A 109 -7.15 -8.92 4.31
CA GLN A 109 -6.69 -8.37 5.59
C GLN A 109 -5.21 -7.98 5.58
N TYR A 110 -4.73 -7.40 4.50
CA TYR A 110 -3.37 -6.86 4.37
C TYR A 110 -3.35 -5.69 3.39
N LEU A 111 -2.38 -4.81 3.55
CA LEU A 111 -2.17 -3.65 2.68
C LEU A 111 -1.03 -3.97 1.71
N ALA A 112 -1.34 -4.15 0.43
CA ALA A 112 -0.34 -4.30 -0.62
C ALA A 112 0.17 -2.91 -1.01
N LEU A 113 1.42 -2.59 -0.69
CA LEU A 113 2.04 -1.29 -0.95
C LEU A 113 2.81 -1.30 -2.26
N GLU A 114 3.55 -2.37 -2.54
CA GLU A 114 4.34 -2.56 -3.75
C GLU A 114 4.18 -4.00 -4.26
N GLU A 115 4.69 -4.30 -5.43
CA GLU A 115 4.62 -5.64 -6.03
C GLU A 115 5.17 -6.74 -5.10
N ARG A 116 6.19 -6.41 -4.31
CA ARG A 116 6.89 -7.34 -3.41
C ARG A 116 6.86 -6.91 -1.96
N PHE A 117 6.02 -5.97 -1.61
CA PHE A 117 5.94 -5.42 -0.27
C PHE A 117 4.50 -5.22 0.19
N PHE A 118 4.17 -5.79 1.34
CA PHE A 118 2.90 -5.60 2.02
C PHE A 118 3.09 -5.35 3.52
N THR A 119 2.08 -4.82 4.16
CA THR A 119 2.02 -4.65 5.61
C THR A 119 0.66 -5.07 6.15
N LEU A 120 0.62 -5.50 7.40
CA LEU A 120 -0.63 -5.78 8.10
C LEU A 120 -1.21 -4.53 8.78
N GLY A 121 -0.54 -3.37 8.69
CA GLY A 121 -1.02 -2.12 9.24
C GLY A 121 -1.07 -2.08 10.78
N MET A 122 -0.21 -2.83 11.46
CA MET A 122 -0.18 -2.98 12.92
C MET A 122 1.01 -2.24 13.56
N PRO A 123 1.01 -0.90 13.67
CA PRO A 123 2.18 -0.12 14.12
C PRO A 123 2.55 -0.40 15.59
N ARG A 124 1.63 -0.95 16.39
CA ARG A 124 1.85 -1.27 17.80
C ARG A 124 2.02 -2.76 18.10
N ALA A 125 2.17 -3.60 17.08
CA ALA A 125 2.25 -5.06 17.24
C ALA A 125 3.36 -5.47 18.21
N TYR A 126 4.56 -4.89 18.09
CA TYR A 126 5.67 -5.19 19.00
C TYR A 126 5.32 -4.89 20.47
N VAL A 127 4.71 -3.74 20.73
CA VAL A 127 4.29 -3.35 22.08
C VAL A 127 3.21 -4.30 22.61
N SER A 128 2.21 -4.62 21.82
CA SER A 128 1.14 -5.54 22.22
C SER A 128 1.67 -6.93 22.57
N LEU A 129 2.66 -7.42 21.83
CA LEU A 129 3.23 -8.75 22.00
C LEU A 129 4.27 -8.85 23.14
N ASN A 130 5.00 -7.76 23.45
CA ASN A 130 6.19 -7.82 24.30
C ASN A 130 6.14 -6.90 25.54
N HIS A 131 5.13 -6.05 25.69
CA HIS A 131 5.06 -5.15 26.83
C HIS A 131 4.74 -5.93 28.13
N PRO A 132 5.47 -5.71 29.25
CA PRO A 132 5.29 -6.48 30.48
C PRO A 132 3.89 -6.40 31.12
N ARG A 133 3.09 -5.37 30.73
CA ARG A 133 1.70 -5.21 31.20
C ARG A 133 0.66 -5.72 30.21
N SER A 134 1.07 -6.28 29.06
CA SER A 134 0.13 -6.90 28.14
C SER A 134 -0.46 -8.15 28.79
N ASP A 135 -1.77 -8.21 28.86
CA ASP A 135 -2.47 -9.41 29.29
C ASP A 135 -2.52 -10.45 28.17
N GLU A 136 -2.87 -11.68 28.54
CA GLU A 136 -2.94 -12.80 27.60
C GLU A 136 -3.95 -12.53 26.47
N GLY A 137 -5.06 -11.86 26.76
CA GLY A 137 -6.06 -11.49 25.78
C GLY A 137 -5.52 -10.52 24.72
N THR A 138 -4.76 -9.50 25.14
CA THR A 138 -4.10 -8.55 24.23
C THR A 138 -3.08 -9.24 23.34
N ILE A 139 -2.28 -10.16 23.89
CA ILE A 139 -1.29 -10.92 23.13
C ILE A 139 -1.98 -11.83 22.12
N GLN A 140 -3.01 -12.56 22.55
CA GLN A 140 -3.75 -13.46 21.67
C GLN A 140 -4.45 -12.72 20.54
N ALA A 141 -5.09 -11.58 20.82
CA ALA A 141 -5.71 -10.74 19.79
C ALA A 141 -4.70 -10.24 18.76
N ALA A 142 -3.49 -9.89 19.20
CA ALA A 142 -2.42 -9.46 18.29
C ALA A 142 -1.93 -10.64 17.41
N VAL A 143 -1.76 -11.83 18.00
CA VAL A 143 -1.42 -13.07 17.26
C VAL A 143 -2.50 -13.39 16.23
N ASP A 144 -3.78 -13.36 16.62
CA ASP A 144 -4.90 -13.69 15.74
C ASP A 144 -5.00 -12.72 14.56
N THR A 145 -4.74 -11.43 14.79
CA THR A 145 -4.70 -10.42 13.73
C THR A 145 -3.57 -10.70 12.73
N VAL A 146 -2.36 -11.01 13.22
CA VAL A 146 -1.23 -11.38 12.36
C VAL A 146 -1.53 -12.63 11.55
N VAL A 147 -2.08 -13.66 12.21
CA VAL A 147 -2.42 -14.94 11.57
C VAL A 147 -3.48 -14.76 10.49
N SER A 148 -4.52 -13.97 10.75
CA SER A 148 -5.58 -13.68 9.77
C SER A 148 -5.04 -12.91 8.56
N GLY A 149 -4.18 -11.91 8.78
CA GLY A 149 -3.51 -11.18 7.71
C GLY A 149 -2.59 -12.08 6.86
N LEU A 150 -1.76 -12.91 7.48
CA LEU A 150 -0.90 -13.85 6.76
C LEU A 150 -1.71 -14.90 5.98
N LEU A 151 -2.79 -15.42 6.57
CA LEU A 151 -3.70 -16.34 5.89
C LEU A 151 -4.32 -15.69 4.65
N SER A 152 -4.71 -14.42 4.77
CA SER A 152 -5.22 -13.62 3.65
C SER A 152 -4.20 -13.49 2.52
N VAL A 153 -2.93 -13.18 2.83
CA VAL A 153 -1.85 -13.12 1.83
C VAL A 153 -1.66 -14.47 1.14
N LEU A 154 -1.58 -15.55 1.91
CA LEU A 154 -1.39 -16.90 1.38
C LEU A 154 -2.56 -17.36 0.51
N SER A 155 -3.78 -17.07 0.93
CA SER A 155 -5.01 -17.37 0.17
C SER A 155 -5.06 -16.59 -1.14
N THR A 156 -4.68 -15.31 -1.13
CA THR A 156 -4.61 -14.48 -2.34
C THR A 156 -3.56 -15.01 -3.31
N ALA A 157 -2.40 -15.42 -2.80
CA ALA A 157 -1.34 -16.03 -3.59
C ALA A 157 -1.67 -17.47 -4.04
N GLY A 158 -2.65 -18.12 -3.43
CA GLY A 158 -3.02 -19.51 -3.71
C GLY A 158 -1.94 -20.52 -3.32
N VAL A 159 -1.14 -20.24 -2.29
CA VAL A 159 0.03 -21.06 -1.92
C VAL A 159 0.00 -21.55 -0.48
N VAL A 160 0.46 -22.78 -0.26
CA VAL A 160 0.65 -23.36 1.06
C VAL A 160 2.15 -23.45 1.35
N PRO A 161 2.70 -22.60 2.23
CA PRO A 161 4.15 -22.52 2.44
C PRO A 161 4.71 -23.61 3.33
N ILE A 162 6.06 -23.71 3.35
CA ILE A 162 6.81 -24.32 4.46
C ILE A 162 7.10 -23.19 5.45
N ILE A 163 6.63 -23.33 6.70
CA ILE A 163 6.82 -22.28 7.72
C ILE A 163 8.11 -22.56 8.50
N ARG A 164 8.93 -21.52 8.65
CA ARG A 164 10.16 -21.51 9.45
C ARG A 164 10.13 -20.34 10.43
N CYS A 165 10.43 -20.61 11.70
CA CYS A 165 10.51 -19.58 12.74
C CYS A 165 11.56 -19.94 13.81
N PRO A 166 12.10 -18.99 14.56
CA PRO A 166 12.84 -19.24 15.79
C PRO A 166 11.95 -19.97 16.82
N ARG A 167 12.59 -20.71 17.73
CA ARG A 167 11.90 -21.34 18.87
C ARG A 167 11.65 -20.31 19.96
N GLY A 168 10.47 -20.37 20.57
CA GLY A 168 10.01 -19.42 21.59
C GLY A 168 9.48 -18.11 21.00
N GLY A 169 8.87 -17.29 21.83
CA GLY A 169 8.39 -15.96 21.46
C GLY A 169 7.18 -15.90 20.52
N ALA A 170 6.89 -14.69 20.07
CA ALA A 170 5.72 -14.37 19.26
C ALA A 170 5.75 -15.06 17.89
N ALA A 171 6.92 -15.16 17.26
CA ALA A 171 7.05 -15.79 15.95
C ALA A 171 6.62 -17.26 15.95
N GLN A 172 6.95 -18.01 17.02
CA GLN A 172 6.49 -19.40 17.15
C GLN A 172 4.99 -19.49 17.39
N ALA A 173 4.43 -18.61 18.23
CA ALA A 173 2.99 -18.59 18.49
C ALA A 173 2.20 -18.33 17.20
N VAL A 174 2.61 -17.34 16.41
CA VAL A 174 2.04 -17.05 15.10
C VAL A 174 2.18 -18.24 14.15
N ALA A 175 3.37 -18.87 14.08
CA ALA A 175 3.60 -20.02 13.19
C ALA A 175 2.68 -21.20 13.51
N GLN A 176 2.50 -21.52 14.80
CA GLN A 176 1.63 -22.61 15.25
C GLN A 176 0.15 -22.32 14.97
N ALA A 177 -0.30 -21.11 15.28
CA ALA A 177 -1.69 -20.70 15.01
C ALA A 177 -1.98 -20.65 13.50
N LEU A 178 -1.02 -20.18 12.68
CA LEU A 178 -1.16 -20.18 11.22
C LEU A 178 -1.19 -21.59 10.64
N ASP A 179 -0.34 -22.51 11.11
CA ASP A 179 -0.37 -23.92 10.67
C ASP A 179 -1.73 -24.56 11.00
N THR A 180 -2.27 -24.31 12.19
CA THR A 180 -3.59 -24.81 12.59
C THR A 180 -4.68 -24.29 11.65
N LYS A 181 -4.74 -22.97 11.43
CA LYS A 181 -5.73 -22.36 10.52
C LYS A 181 -5.59 -22.82 9.06
N LEU A 182 -4.36 -22.98 8.58
CA LEU A 182 -4.13 -23.54 7.23
C LEU A 182 -4.66 -24.96 7.11
N ARG A 183 -4.46 -25.81 8.10
CA ARG A 183 -5.00 -27.20 8.11
C ARG A 183 -6.52 -27.20 8.15
N GLU A 184 -7.13 -26.34 8.95
CA GLU A 184 -8.58 -26.18 8.99
C GLU A 184 -9.14 -25.77 7.62
N GLN A 185 -8.56 -24.76 6.98
CA GLN A 185 -8.97 -24.30 5.66
C GLN A 185 -8.80 -25.38 4.58
N LEU A 186 -7.66 -26.11 4.59
CA LEU A 186 -7.40 -27.18 3.64
C LEU A 186 -8.35 -28.40 3.80
N SER A 187 -8.93 -28.58 4.99
CA SER A 187 -9.90 -29.64 5.25
C SER A 187 -11.30 -29.34 4.69
N GLN A 188 -11.60 -28.09 4.38
CA GLN A 188 -12.88 -27.63 3.84
C GLN A 188 -12.92 -27.83 2.32
N ARG A 189 -14.05 -28.32 1.80
CA ARG A 189 -14.28 -28.43 0.36
C ARG A 189 -14.50 -27.03 -0.26
N GLY A 190 -13.88 -26.77 -1.41
CA GLY A 190 -13.98 -25.46 -2.08
C GLY A 190 -13.17 -24.38 -1.39
N ASN A 191 -12.09 -24.75 -0.69
CA ASN A 191 -11.21 -23.80 -0.03
C ASN A 191 -10.47 -22.90 -1.03
N ALA A 192 -9.94 -21.77 -0.53
CA ALA A 192 -9.26 -20.76 -1.36
C ALA A 192 -8.00 -21.28 -2.07
N PHE A 193 -7.47 -22.43 -1.68
CA PHE A 193 -6.27 -23.07 -2.24
C PHE A 193 -6.57 -24.10 -3.34
N GLU A 194 -7.85 -24.42 -3.59
CA GLU A 194 -8.30 -25.36 -4.63
C GLU A 194 -8.46 -24.72 -6.03
N ARG A 195 -7.98 -23.50 -6.26
CA ARG A 195 -8.08 -22.87 -7.58
C ARG A 195 -7.41 -23.73 -8.65
N GLU A 196 -8.12 -23.95 -9.78
CA GLU A 196 -7.57 -24.59 -10.98
C GLU A 196 -6.27 -23.90 -11.40
N GLY A 197 -5.15 -24.60 -11.34
CA GLY A 197 -3.81 -24.06 -11.60
C GLY A 197 -3.03 -23.59 -10.34
N GLY A 198 -3.62 -23.68 -9.16
CA GLY A 198 -2.89 -23.51 -7.91
C GLY A 198 -1.75 -24.52 -7.85
N ALA A 199 -0.52 -24.02 -7.71
CA ALA A 199 0.69 -24.81 -7.73
C ALA A 199 0.71 -25.84 -6.57
N GLN A 200 0.00 -26.94 -6.72
CA GLN A 200 0.38 -28.22 -6.08
C GLN A 200 1.70 -28.70 -6.70
N GLY A 201 2.56 -27.76 -7.04
CA GLY A 201 3.89 -28.04 -7.55
C GLY A 201 4.77 -28.60 -6.44
N PHE A 202 5.74 -29.41 -6.81
CA PHE A 202 6.79 -29.95 -5.92
C PHE A 202 7.58 -28.85 -5.15
N GLN A 203 7.42 -27.57 -5.51
CA GLN A 203 8.09 -26.43 -4.89
C GLN A 203 7.09 -25.59 -4.08
N ARG A 204 7.01 -25.89 -2.78
CA ARG A 204 6.28 -25.05 -1.82
C ARG A 204 7.13 -23.83 -1.47
N PRO A 205 6.54 -22.61 -1.46
CA PRO A 205 7.27 -21.42 -1.01
C PRO A 205 7.67 -21.53 0.46
N LEU A 206 8.72 -20.83 0.84
CA LEU A 206 9.19 -20.75 2.21
C LEU A 206 8.66 -19.46 2.85
N LEU A 207 7.91 -19.61 3.93
CA LEU A 207 7.51 -18.49 4.80
C LEU A 207 8.43 -18.45 6.02
N ILE A 208 9.20 -17.39 6.16
CA ILE A 208 10.09 -17.18 7.30
C ILE A 208 9.45 -16.13 8.21
N LEU A 209 9.23 -16.47 9.47
CA LEU A 209 8.69 -15.59 10.50
C LEU A 209 9.79 -15.26 11.50
N PHE A 210 10.16 -13.99 11.60
CA PHE A 210 11.10 -13.52 12.62
C PHE A 210 10.38 -12.63 13.65
N ASP A 211 10.72 -12.83 14.91
CA ASP A 211 10.38 -11.89 15.98
C ASP A 211 11.38 -10.72 15.97
N ARG A 212 10.91 -9.53 16.26
CA ARG A 212 11.78 -8.34 16.36
C ARG A 212 12.83 -8.47 17.47
N ASN A 213 12.59 -9.32 18.48
CA ASN A 213 13.58 -9.65 19.52
C ASN A 213 14.79 -10.43 18.98
N PHE A 214 14.73 -10.95 17.75
CA PHE A 214 15.85 -11.64 17.12
C PHE A 214 17.06 -10.74 16.95
N ASP A 215 16.83 -9.48 16.57
CA ASP A 215 17.85 -8.44 16.47
C ASP A 215 17.26 -7.07 16.83
N LEU A 216 17.52 -6.60 18.04
CA LEU A 216 17.04 -5.30 18.52
C LEU A 216 17.82 -4.13 17.92
N VAL A 217 19.05 -4.34 17.47
CA VAL A 217 19.89 -3.28 16.90
C VAL A 217 19.34 -2.87 15.54
N ALA A 218 18.97 -3.82 14.70
CA ALA A 218 18.41 -3.56 13.38
C ALA A 218 17.13 -2.70 13.42
N GLN A 219 16.43 -2.67 14.57
CA GLN A 219 15.19 -1.88 14.71
C GLN A 219 15.43 -0.40 15.01
N VAL A 220 16.59 -0.07 15.55
CA VAL A 220 16.97 1.33 15.91
C VAL A 220 17.96 1.91 14.91
N GLN A 221 18.53 1.09 14.04
CA GLN A 221 19.41 1.53 12.98
C GLN A 221 18.61 2.19 11.84
N HIS A 222 19.07 3.32 11.37
CA HIS A 222 18.47 4.03 10.25
C HIS A 222 19.09 3.57 8.92
N ALA A 223 18.24 3.29 7.93
CA ALA A 223 18.69 2.96 6.59
C ALA A 223 18.86 4.23 5.75
N TRP A 224 19.96 4.28 4.95
CA TRP A 224 20.26 5.40 4.05
C TRP A 224 19.66 5.19 2.64
N SER A 225 18.69 4.28 2.49
CA SER A 225 17.95 4.07 1.26
C SER A 225 16.87 5.12 1.07
N TYR A 226 16.55 5.42 -0.18
CA TYR A 226 15.58 6.46 -0.55
C TYR A 226 14.20 6.20 0.07
N HIS A 227 13.69 4.98 -0.03
CA HIS A 227 12.40 4.60 0.54
C HIS A 227 12.37 4.82 2.06
N ALA A 228 13.37 4.33 2.78
CA ALA A 228 13.43 4.47 4.23
C ALA A 228 13.52 5.94 4.67
N LEU A 229 14.36 6.73 4.01
CA LEU A 229 14.50 8.16 4.30
C LEU A 229 13.20 8.93 3.99
N VAL A 230 12.53 8.63 2.89
CA VAL A 230 11.23 9.24 2.57
C VAL A 230 10.19 8.89 3.63
N HIS A 231 10.16 7.63 4.09
CA HIS A 231 9.27 7.22 5.17
C HIS A 231 9.55 7.97 6.47
N ASP A 232 10.82 8.02 6.89
CA ASP A 232 11.22 8.57 8.19
C ASP A 232 11.22 10.09 8.24
N CYS A 233 11.55 10.75 7.13
CA CYS A 233 11.69 12.20 7.06
C CYS A 233 10.43 12.91 6.57
N LEU A 234 9.71 12.31 5.63
CA LEU A 234 8.59 12.94 4.94
C LEU A 234 7.23 12.29 5.26
N GLY A 235 7.22 11.22 6.09
CA GLY A 235 5.99 10.60 6.57
C GLY A 235 5.21 9.88 5.48
N LEU A 236 5.88 9.02 4.69
CA LEU A 236 5.22 8.17 3.71
C LEU A 236 4.15 7.30 4.36
N LYS A 237 2.90 7.43 3.92
CA LYS A 237 1.77 6.66 4.42
C LYS A 237 0.91 6.16 3.25
N LEU A 238 0.71 4.85 3.16
CA LEU A 238 -0.09 4.22 2.10
C LEU A 238 0.33 4.72 0.70
N ASN A 239 1.63 4.73 0.45
CA ASN A 239 2.24 5.21 -0.80
C ASN A 239 1.96 6.70 -1.12
N ARG A 240 1.60 7.50 -0.12
CA ARG A 240 1.37 8.94 -0.26
C ARG A 240 2.26 9.75 0.66
N ILE A 241 2.85 10.80 0.09
CA ILE A 241 3.65 11.81 0.77
C ILE A 241 2.94 13.14 0.65
N THR A 242 2.85 13.90 1.74
CA THR A 242 2.31 15.26 1.69
C THR A 242 3.41 16.24 2.11
N LEU A 243 3.89 17.03 1.17
CA LEU A 243 4.88 18.06 1.43
C LEU A 243 4.21 19.40 1.75
N PRO A 244 4.72 20.16 2.72
CA PRO A 244 4.24 21.51 2.95
C PRO A 244 4.45 22.35 1.68
N ASP A 245 3.45 23.14 1.32
CA ASP A 245 3.51 24.05 0.19
C ASP A 245 3.38 25.49 0.71
N ALA A 246 4.30 26.35 0.29
CA ALA A 246 4.32 27.75 0.73
C ALA A 246 3.09 28.52 0.23
N GLU A 247 2.46 28.09 -0.86
CA GLU A 247 1.33 28.75 -1.51
C GLU A 247 -0.03 28.17 -1.07
N SER A 248 -0.06 26.96 -0.48
CA SER A 248 -1.29 26.24 -0.12
C SER A 248 -1.27 25.77 1.31
N GLN A 249 -2.32 26.10 2.09
CA GLN A 249 -2.49 25.60 3.47
C GLN A 249 -2.64 24.09 3.54
N LYS A 250 -2.97 23.40 2.45
CA LYS A 250 -3.23 21.94 2.42
C LYS A 250 -1.98 21.11 2.08
N GLY A 251 -0.88 21.73 1.68
CA GLY A 251 0.30 21.04 1.18
C GLY A 251 0.06 20.34 -0.17
N LYS A 252 1.13 19.91 -0.81
CA LYS A 252 1.10 19.18 -2.08
C LYS A 252 1.33 17.70 -1.84
N SER A 253 0.36 16.87 -2.25
CA SER A 253 0.44 15.42 -2.08
C SER A 253 0.97 14.74 -3.34
N TYR A 254 1.81 13.73 -3.13
CA TYR A 254 2.39 12.90 -4.18
C TYR A 254 2.12 11.44 -3.88
N ASP A 255 1.62 10.71 -4.87
CA ASP A 255 1.47 9.26 -4.80
C ASP A 255 2.71 8.61 -5.43
N VAL A 256 3.32 7.67 -4.70
CA VAL A 256 4.40 6.80 -5.15
C VAL A 256 3.92 5.35 -5.05
N GLY A 257 4.28 4.49 -5.98
CA GLY A 257 3.80 3.10 -5.94
C GLY A 257 4.03 2.39 -7.27
N VAL A 258 3.24 1.36 -7.53
CA VAL A 258 3.39 0.40 -8.64
C VAL A 258 3.50 1.05 -10.02
N ASP A 259 2.81 2.17 -10.25
CA ASP A 259 2.86 2.90 -11.53
C ASP A 259 4.02 3.92 -11.61
N ASP A 260 4.87 3.96 -10.61
CA ASP A 260 5.97 4.91 -10.53
C ASP A 260 7.30 4.22 -10.86
N PHE A 261 7.67 4.26 -12.13
CA PHE A 261 8.89 3.62 -12.62
C PHE A 261 10.15 4.07 -11.87
N PHE A 262 10.21 5.36 -11.47
CA PHE A 262 11.38 5.87 -10.77
C PHE A 262 11.47 5.34 -9.34
N TRP A 263 10.33 5.25 -8.66
CA TRP A 263 10.23 4.67 -7.32
C TRP A 263 10.58 3.19 -7.32
N GLU A 264 10.04 2.43 -8.27
CA GLU A 264 10.30 1.00 -8.44
C GLU A 264 11.81 0.71 -8.65
N GLU A 265 12.45 1.47 -9.55
CA GLU A 265 13.86 1.27 -9.88
C GLU A 265 14.81 1.77 -8.78
N ASN A 266 14.47 2.86 -8.08
CA ASN A 266 15.39 3.59 -7.21
C ASN A 266 15.02 3.59 -5.72
N GLY A 267 13.85 3.13 -5.32
CA GLY A 267 13.40 3.14 -3.92
C GLY A 267 14.37 2.52 -2.93
N ASN A 268 15.03 1.43 -3.31
CA ASN A 268 16.01 0.73 -2.49
C ASN A 268 17.47 1.22 -2.69
N SER A 269 17.69 2.18 -3.60
CA SER A 269 19.01 2.77 -3.82
C SER A 269 19.37 3.76 -2.72
N GLN A 270 20.67 3.91 -2.46
CA GLN A 270 21.16 4.95 -1.55
C GLN A 270 20.83 6.35 -2.10
N PHE A 271 20.45 7.26 -1.23
CA PHE A 271 19.96 8.58 -1.62
C PHE A 271 20.91 9.40 -2.54
N PRO A 272 22.24 9.43 -2.36
CA PRO A 272 23.13 10.12 -3.29
C PRO A 272 22.98 9.62 -4.74
N LYS A 273 22.88 8.28 -4.92
CA LYS A 273 22.66 7.68 -6.23
C LYS A 273 21.31 8.06 -6.85
N VAL A 274 20.29 8.22 -6.01
CA VAL A 274 18.95 8.68 -6.47
C VAL A 274 19.01 10.10 -7.01
N ALA A 275 19.78 10.99 -6.37
CA ALA A 275 19.96 12.36 -6.85
C ALA A 275 20.63 12.40 -8.23
N GLU A 276 21.68 11.57 -8.43
CA GLU A 276 22.33 11.40 -9.75
C GLU A 276 21.35 10.87 -10.81
N GLU A 277 20.54 9.87 -10.45
CA GLU A 277 19.57 9.30 -11.39
C GLU A 277 18.46 10.29 -11.78
N VAL A 278 18.04 11.19 -10.89
CA VAL A 278 17.13 12.29 -11.24
C VAL A 278 17.75 13.18 -12.32
N GLU A 279 19.04 13.54 -12.21
CA GLU A 279 19.74 14.32 -13.22
C GLU A 279 19.85 13.60 -14.55
N ILE A 280 20.17 12.29 -14.51
CA ILE A 280 20.26 11.44 -15.71
C ILE A 280 18.90 11.39 -16.42
N GLN A 281 17.83 11.15 -15.69
CA GLN A 281 16.46 11.07 -16.25
C GLN A 281 16.02 12.43 -16.82
N LEU A 282 16.36 13.54 -16.17
CA LEU A 282 16.09 14.89 -16.68
C LEU A 282 16.87 15.15 -17.98
N GLY A 283 18.13 14.70 -18.04
CA GLY A 283 18.95 14.79 -19.25
C GLY A 283 18.39 13.95 -20.42
N ARG A 284 17.92 12.72 -20.13
CA ARG A 284 17.25 11.87 -21.12
C ARG A 284 15.97 12.53 -21.65
N TYR A 285 15.16 13.09 -20.75
CA TYR A 285 13.95 13.83 -21.12
C TYR A 285 14.25 15.01 -22.05
N LYS A 286 15.24 15.85 -21.72
CA LYS A 286 15.64 17.00 -22.55
C LYS A 286 16.07 16.57 -23.95
N LYS A 287 16.91 15.52 -24.05
CA LYS A 287 17.33 14.97 -25.35
C LYS A 287 16.17 14.42 -26.16
N ALA A 288 15.23 13.72 -25.53
CA ALA A 288 14.05 13.20 -26.20
C ALA A 288 13.15 14.33 -26.71
N LEU A 289 12.95 15.37 -25.91
CA LEU A 289 12.18 16.55 -26.30
C LEU A 289 12.83 17.31 -27.48
N GLU A 290 14.16 17.44 -27.48
CA GLU A 290 14.91 18.03 -28.59
C GLU A 290 14.81 17.21 -29.88
N ALA A 291 14.81 15.87 -29.76
CA ALA A 291 14.61 14.97 -30.89
C ALA A 291 13.21 15.14 -31.50
N VAL A 292 12.17 15.19 -30.66
CA VAL A 292 10.78 15.45 -31.08
C VAL A 292 10.66 16.81 -31.76
N ASN A 293 11.24 17.86 -31.18
CA ASN A 293 11.21 19.20 -31.75
C ASN A 293 11.95 19.28 -33.10
N ARG A 294 13.08 18.61 -33.26
CA ARG A 294 13.82 18.54 -34.55
C ARG A 294 13.00 17.83 -35.62
N SER A 295 12.34 16.73 -35.24
CA SER A 295 11.42 16.00 -36.13
C SER A 295 10.21 16.84 -36.55
N ALA A 296 9.69 17.66 -35.63
CA ALA A 296 8.54 18.55 -35.89
C ALA A 296 8.91 19.76 -36.77
N THR A 297 10.17 20.25 -36.74
CA THR A 297 10.63 21.43 -37.51
C THR A 297 11.15 21.10 -38.90
N GLY A 298 11.15 19.82 -39.31
CA GLY A 298 11.54 19.42 -40.67
C GLY A 298 13.03 19.61 -41.01
N GLN A 299 13.90 19.79 -40.02
CA GLN A 299 15.35 19.91 -40.19
C GLN A 299 16.06 18.55 -40.33
N ALA A 300 15.46 17.60 -41.05
CA ALA A 300 16.17 16.37 -41.43
C ALA A 300 16.62 16.55 -42.89
N ASP A 301 17.92 16.45 -43.15
CA ASP A 301 18.53 16.46 -44.49
C ASP A 301 18.04 15.23 -45.28
N VAL A 302 16.92 15.35 -46.01
CA VAL A 302 16.39 14.30 -46.88
C VAL A 302 15.96 14.89 -48.21
N GLU A 303 16.48 14.33 -49.31
CA GLU A 303 16.19 14.72 -50.69
C GLU A 303 14.73 14.51 -51.12
N GLU A 304 14.27 15.32 -52.06
CA GLU A 304 12.91 15.85 -52.28
C GLU A 304 11.74 14.90 -52.64
N ALA A 305 11.87 13.62 -52.88
CA ALA A 305 10.75 12.84 -53.43
C ALA A 305 10.00 11.92 -52.44
N ASP A 306 10.66 11.39 -51.40
CA ASP A 306 10.04 10.59 -50.36
C ASP A 306 9.72 11.37 -49.07
N ALA A 307 10.06 12.65 -49.06
CA ALA A 307 10.04 13.53 -47.91
C ALA A 307 8.62 13.80 -47.34
N LEU A 308 7.60 13.80 -48.15
CA LEU A 308 6.25 14.17 -47.66
C LEU A 308 5.59 13.06 -46.86
N GLN A 309 5.76 11.78 -47.25
CA GLN A 309 5.22 10.66 -46.52
C GLN A 309 6.09 10.32 -45.28
N ALA A 310 7.42 10.43 -45.42
CA ALA A 310 8.35 10.27 -44.29
C ALA A 310 8.14 11.36 -43.22
N ASN A 311 7.97 12.62 -43.66
CA ASN A 311 7.69 13.78 -42.76
C ASN A 311 6.34 13.62 -42.02
N THR A 312 5.31 13.14 -42.69
CA THR A 312 3.98 12.95 -42.05
C THR A 312 4.03 11.83 -41.00
N LYS A 313 4.72 10.71 -41.29
CA LYS A 313 4.89 9.62 -40.34
C LYS A 313 5.74 10.05 -39.15
N THR A 314 6.86 10.71 -39.40
CA THR A 314 7.75 11.21 -38.35
C THR A 314 7.06 12.28 -37.47
N LEU A 315 6.23 13.14 -38.06
CA LEU A 315 5.41 14.08 -37.29
C LEU A 315 4.36 13.39 -36.47
N MET A 316 3.73 12.34 -36.99
CA MET A 316 2.72 11.55 -36.29
C MET A 316 3.33 10.76 -35.12
N ASP A 317 4.50 10.18 -35.33
CA ASP A 317 5.29 9.49 -34.27
C ASP A 317 5.76 10.48 -33.20
N ALA A 318 6.20 11.68 -33.59
CA ALA A 318 6.57 12.76 -32.68
C ALA A 318 5.38 13.22 -31.84
N VAL A 319 4.22 13.46 -32.43
CA VAL A 319 2.99 13.86 -31.72
C VAL A 319 2.50 12.75 -30.80
N SER A 320 2.62 11.50 -31.19
CA SER A 320 2.19 10.35 -30.37
C SER A 320 3.11 10.12 -29.14
N SER A 321 4.37 10.52 -29.20
CA SER A 321 5.32 10.37 -28.08
C SER A 321 5.22 11.51 -27.05
N LEU A 322 4.65 12.66 -27.39
CA LEU A 322 4.51 13.80 -26.48
C LEU A 322 3.76 13.49 -25.16
N PRO A 323 2.62 12.78 -25.17
CA PRO A 323 1.92 12.43 -23.93
C PRO A 323 2.76 11.57 -23.00
N GLU A 324 3.48 10.59 -23.54
CA GLU A 324 4.37 9.72 -22.77
C GLU A 324 5.54 10.50 -22.15
N LEU A 325 6.15 11.40 -22.92
CA LEU A 325 7.19 12.29 -22.41
C LEU A 325 6.66 13.23 -21.33
N ALA A 326 5.43 13.72 -21.46
CA ALA A 326 4.81 14.57 -20.45
C ALA A 326 4.54 13.81 -19.15
N GLU A 327 4.05 12.57 -19.21
CA GLU A 327 3.87 11.73 -18.03
C GLU A 327 5.21 11.39 -17.38
N ARG A 328 6.22 11.04 -18.16
CA ARG A 328 7.58 10.79 -17.65
C ARG A 328 8.15 12.02 -16.93
N LYS A 329 7.94 13.21 -17.49
CA LYS A 329 8.34 14.47 -16.85
C LYS A 329 7.67 14.69 -15.51
N LYS A 330 6.37 14.42 -15.40
CA LYS A 330 5.64 14.54 -14.12
C LYS A 330 6.26 13.66 -13.03
N VAL A 331 6.66 12.44 -13.38
CA VAL A 331 7.34 11.53 -12.43
C VAL A 331 8.69 12.10 -12.02
N ILE A 332 9.50 12.58 -12.96
CA ILE A 332 10.82 13.19 -12.68
C ILE A 332 10.65 14.42 -11.77
N ASP A 333 9.71 15.33 -12.11
CA ASP A 333 9.45 16.54 -11.32
C ASP A 333 8.97 16.19 -9.91
N LYS A 334 8.14 15.14 -9.76
CA LYS A 334 7.72 14.60 -8.46
C LYS A 334 8.92 14.20 -7.61
N HIS A 335 9.82 13.36 -8.13
CA HIS A 335 10.99 12.91 -7.41
C HIS A 335 12.04 13.99 -7.18
N THR A 336 12.11 15.00 -8.04
CA THR A 336 12.89 16.22 -7.79
C THR A 336 12.38 16.98 -6.57
N ASN A 337 11.08 17.15 -6.46
CA ASN A 337 10.47 17.83 -5.30
C ASN A 337 10.64 17.03 -4.01
N ILE A 338 10.42 15.70 -4.06
CA ILE A 338 10.63 14.79 -2.92
C ILE A 338 12.11 14.83 -2.49
N GLY A 339 13.04 14.71 -3.44
CA GLY A 339 14.48 14.75 -3.18
C GLY A 339 14.92 16.08 -2.56
N THR A 340 14.38 17.21 -3.03
CA THR A 340 14.65 18.54 -2.47
C THR A 340 14.15 18.66 -1.03
N ALA A 341 12.92 18.19 -0.76
CA ALA A 341 12.36 18.19 0.60
C ALA A 341 13.16 17.28 1.54
N LEU A 342 13.61 16.13 1.03
CA LEU A 342 14.44 15.19 1.78
C LEU A 342 15.81 15.78 2.10
N LEU A 343 16.47 16.45 1.16
CA LEU A 343 17.73 17.18 1.40
C LEU A 343 17.58 18.25 2.48
N GLY A 344 16.46 18.99 2.49
CA GLY A 344 16.13 19.93 3.56
C GLY A 344 16.07 19.22 4.91
N SER A 345 15.28 18.16 5.02
CA SER A 345 15.12 17.39 6.26
C SER A 345 16.44 16.77 6.75
N ILE A 346 17.26 16.24 5.85
CA ILE A 346 18.59 15.68 6.17
C ILE A 346 19.50 16.76 6.78
N LYS A 347 19.54 17.94 6.18
CA LYS A 347 20.36 19.06 6.67
C LYS A 347 19.85 19.59 8.01
N ASP A 348 18.56 19.82 8.13
CA ASP A 348 17.95 20.40 9.35
C ASP A 348 18.12 19.47 10.56
N ARG A 349 18.05 18.15 10.33
CA ARG A 349 18.19 17.12 11.37
C ARG A 349 19.60 16.55 11.49
N GLN A 350 20.56 17.00 10.69
CA GLN A 350 21.95 16.49 10.65
C GLN A 350 22.01 14.94 10.52
N LEU A 351 21.14 14.35 9.68
CA LEU A 351 21.00 12.90 9.59
C LEU A 351 22.23 12.19 9.04
N ASP A 352 22.99 12.84 8.18
CA ASP A 352 24.29 12.37 7.66
C ASP A 352 25.28 12.11 8.80
N ARG A 353 25.38 13.06 9.73
CA ARG A 353 26.23 12.92 10.92
C ARG A 353 25.72 11.81 11.85
N LEU A 354 24.41 11.77 12.12
CA LEU A 354 23.82 10.76 13.01
C LEU A 354 23.99 9.35 12.46
N CYS A 355 23.77 9.12 11.16
CA CYS A 355 23.98 7.81 10.56
C CYS A 355 25.45 7.38 10.59
N SER A 356 26.40 8.29 10.37
CA SER A 356 27.83 7.99 10.49
C SER A 356 28.18 7.59 11.94
N LEU A 357 27.62 8.25 12.92
CA LEU A 357 27.80 7.90 14.34
C LEU A 357 27.20 6.53 14.70
N GLU A 358 26.03 6.18 14.13
CA GLU A 358 25.44 4.85 14.28
C GLU A 358 26.37 3.76 13.72
N GLU A 359 26.93 3.96 12.53
CA GLU A 359 27.87 3.01 11.93
C GLU A 359 29.16 2.86 12.77
N GLU A 360 29.71 3.95 13.25
CA GLU A 360 30.90 3.91 14.14
C GLU A 360 30.63 3.17 15.45
N LEU A 361 29.44 3.35 16.04
CA LEU A 361 28.99 2.62 17.22
C LEU A 361 28.89 1.12 16.96
N LEU A 362 28.25 0.74 15.85
CA LEU A 362 28.05 -0.65 15.46
C LEU A 362 29.38 -1.36 15.18
N MET A 363 30.35 -0.64 14.58
CA MET A 363 31.69 -1.15 14.32
C MET A 363 32.59 -1.14 15.59
N GLY A 364 32.10 -0.65 16.73
CA GLY A 364 32.90 -0.53 17.96
C GLY A 364 34.05 0.48 17.86
N LYS A 365 34.00 1.42 16.90
CA LYS A 365 35.04 2.44 16.68
C LYS A 365 34.79 3.73 17.44
N ALA A 366 33.55 3.94 17.92
CA ALA A 366 33.16 5.18 18.56
C ALA A 366 33.58 5.24 20.06
N ASP A 367 34.13 6.35 20.47
CA ASP A 367 34.30 6.66 21.91
C ASP A 367 32.92 7.06 22.50
N LYS A 368 32.36 6.18 23.34
CA LYS A 368 31.06 6.42 24.02
C LYS A 368 31.00 7.74 24.77
N ALA A 369 32.12 8.19 25.37
CA ALA A 369 32.16 9.45 26.14
C ALA A 369 32.17 10.69 25.26
N ALA A 370 32.80 10.62 24.08
CA ALA A 370 32.75 11.67 23.07
C ALA A 370 31.32 11.78 22.44
N LEU A 371 30.72 10.65 22.12
CA LEU A 371 29.36 10.57 21.60
C LEU A 371 28.29 11.18 22.51
N LEU A 372 28.33 10.85 23.81
CA LEU A 372 27.40 11.41 24.78
C LEU A 372 27.55 12.93 24.93
N ARG A 373 28.77 13.46 24.78
CA ARG A 373 29.03 14.92 24.76
C ARG A 373 28.44 15.56 23.47
N ASP A 374 28.65 14.96 22.34
CA ASP A 374 28.16 15.47 21.06
C ASP A 374 26.61 15.46 20.96
N LEU A 375 25.94 14.43 21.50
CA LEU A 375 24.48 14.36 21.57
C LEU A 375 23.86 15.31 22.62
N SER A 376 24.61 15.72 23.64
CA SER A 376 24.12 16.66 24.66
C SER A 376 24.25 18.14 24.26
N LEU A 377 24.90 18.43 23.15
CA LEU A 377 25.14 19.81 22.67
C LEU A 377 24.22 20.20 21.50
N GLY A 378 23.33 19.28 21.01
CA GLY A 378 22.31 19.50 19.99
C GLY A 378 20.92 19.43 20.61
#